data_89139b8e6bc357b897a27218350f6e6f
#
_entry.id   89139b8e6bc357b897a27218350f6e6f
#
_cell.length_a   1.000
_cell.length_b   1.000
_cell.length_c   1.000
_cell.angle_alpha   90.00
_cell.angle_beta   90.00
_cell.angle_gamma   90.00
#
_symmetry.space_group_name_H-M   'P 1'
#
loop_
_entity.id
_entity.type
_entity.pdbx_description
1 polymer ?
#
loop_
_entity_poly.entity_id
_entity_poly.type
_entity_poly.pdbx_seq_one_letter_code
_entity_poly.pdbx_strand_id
1 'polypeptide(L)'
;KGKRNIELPPARRTITQNHIEITGAAENNLKNIDVRFPLNVFTCVTGVSGSGKSTLIQDTLYGSLKRKMGIYPGHVGNHKSLNINGHIDDVIMVDQSPIGRTPRSNPITYVKVFDYIRKIFASTREARLHGYTQGSFSFNVKGGRCDYCEGCGYIKVDMQFLADVYVTCDQCHGKRFRKDVLEVCYKDKNIHDVLEMTVSEAITFFSTRNKQSLTPEMNNSLSRATSHIQKGLKYLSDTGLGSLRLGQPATTLSGGEAQRLK
;
A
#
# COMPACT_ATOMS: atom_id res chain seq x y z
N LYS A 1 15.03 -11.40 -22.41
CA LYS A 1 14.03 -10.40 -22.84
C LYS A 1 13.01 -11.13 -23.70
N GLY A 2 11.71 -10.86 -23.54
CA GLY A 2 10.64 -11.51 -24.31
C GLY A 2 10.08 -12.84 -23.74
N LYS A 3 10.60 -13.31 -22.60
CA LYS A 3 10.16 -14.59 -21.97
C LYS A 3 8.85 -14.47 -21.15
N ARG A 4 8.35 -13.25 -20.92
CA ARG A 4 7.08 -12.99 -20.22
C ARG A 4 6.27 -12.01 -21.07
N ASN A 5 5.33 -12.53 -21.81
CA ASN A 5 4.37 -11.75 -22.59
C ASN A 5 2.98 -11.94 -22.01
N ILE A 6 2.17 -10.89 -22.04
CA ILE A 6 0.74 -10.98 -21.88
C ILE A 6 0.20 -11.34 -23.27
N GLU A 7 -0.34 -12.54 -23.41
CA GLU A 7 -0.91 -12.98 -24.68
C GLU A 7 -2.13 -12.14 -25.04
N LEU A 8 -2.22 -11.73 -26.28
CA LEU A 8 -3.41 -11.05 -26.77
C LEU A 8 -4.57 -12.04 -26.82
N PRO A 9 -5.74 -11.66 -26.30
CA PRO A 9 -6.90 -12.53 -26.36
C PRO A 9 -7.29 -12.80 -27.82
N PRO A 10 -7.72 -14.01 -28.17
CA PRO A 10 -8.09 -14.39 -29.55
C PRO A 10 -9.30 -13.60 -30.06
N ALA A 11 -10.16 -13.13 -29.16
CA ALA A 11 -11.28 -12.24 -29.46
C ALA A 11 -11.42 -11.16 -28.39
N ARG A 12 -11.83 -9.96 -28.80
CA ARG A 12 -12.17 -8.88 -27.88
C ARG A 12 -13.59 -9.04 -27.36
N ARG A 13 -13.85 -8.60 -26.13
CA ARG A 13 -15.22 -8.59 -25.59
C ARG A 13 -16.11 -7.68 -26.41
N THR A 14 -17.31 -8.13 -26.67
CA THR A 14 -18.36 -7.34 -27.35
C THR A 14 -18.81 -6.24 -26.41
N ILE A 15 -18.87 -5.01 -26.93
CA ILE A 15 -19.44 -3.87 -26.20
C ILE A 15 -20.93 -4.08 -26.08
N THR A 16 -21.45 -4.10 -24.86
CA THR A 16 -22.86 -4.20 -24.56
C THR A 16 -23.52 -2.81 -24.56
N GLN A 17 -24.84 -2.75 -24.42
CA GLN A 17 -25.56 -1.48 -24.27
C GLN A 17 -25.32 -0.82 -22.91
N ASN A 18 -24.73 -1.53 -21.94
CA ASN A 18 -24.44 -1.02 -20.60
C ASN A 18 -23.27 -0.03 -20.67
N HIS A 19 -23.50 1.19 -20.20
CA HIS A 19 -22.50 2.25 -20.24
C HIS A 19 -22.74 3.30 -19.17
N ILE A 20 -21.71 4.09 -18.89
CA ILE A 20 -21.82 5.35 -18.17
C ILE A 20 -21.75 6.46 -19.20
N GLU A 21 -22.68 7.40 -19.16
CA GLU A 21 -22.73 8.56 -20.05
C GLU A 21 -22.57 9.84 -19.22
N ILE A 22 -21.59 10.65 -19.60
CA ILE A 22 -21.43 12.02 -19.11
C ILE A 22 -21.79 12.96 -20.24
N THR A 23 -22.68 13.90 -19.97
CA THR A 23 -23.03 14.93 -20.93
C THR A 23 -22.55 16.29 -20.44
N GLY A 24 -22.07 17.08 -21.38
CA GLY A 24 -21.69 18.46 -21.15
C GLY A 24 -20.52 18.63 -20.19
N ALA A 25 -19.51 17.75 -20.24
CA ALA A 25 -18.29 17.90 -19.43
C ALA A 25 -17.52 19.17 -19.84
N ALA A 26 -17.38 20.11 -18.91
CA ALA A 26 -16.85 21.46 -19.16
C ALA A 26 -15.82 21.92 -18.12
N GLU A 27 -15.26 21.01 -17.33
CA GLU A 27 -14.24 21.34 -16.33
C GLU A 27 -12.90 21.62 -16.98
N ASN A 28 -12.18 22.64 -16.50
CA ASN A 28 -10.89 23.10 -17.01
C ASN A 28 -10.92 23.36 -18.52
N ASN A 29 -10.19 22.57 -19.31
CA ASN A 29 -10.07 22.69 -20.76
C ASN A 29 -11.06 21.80 -21.55
N LEU A 30 -11.97 21.10 -20.88
CA LEU A 30 -13.02 20.32 -21.54
C LEU A 30 -14.06 21.26 -22.17
N LYS A 31 -14.38 21.01 -23.43
CA LYS A 31 -15.20 21.90 -24.25
C LYS A 31 -16.66 21.42 -24.36
N ASN A 32 -17.32 21.21 -23.22
CA ASN A 32 -18.70 20.75 -23.15
C ASN A 32 -18.94 19.45 -23.94
N ILE A 33 -18.07 18.47 -23.69
CA ILE A 33 -18.08 17.20 -24.43
C ILE A 33 -19.03 16.19 -23.81
N ASP A 34 -19.61 15.32 -24.67
CA ASP A 34 -20.39 14.16 -24.27
C ASP A 34 -19.54 12.91 -24.47
N VAL A 35 -19.49 12.06 -23.45
CA VAL A 35 -18.64 10.86 -23.49
C VAL A 35 -19.38 9.66 -22.91
N ARG A 36 -19.27 8.51 -23.59
CA ARG A 36 -19.78 7.22 -23.12
C ARG A 36 -18.64 6.26 -22.77
N PHE A 37 -18.72 5.66 -21.59
CA PHE A 37 -17.80 4.65 -21.10
C PHE A 37 -18.54 3.31 -21.05
N PRO A 38 -18.25 2.37 -21.95
CA PRO A 38 -18.88 1.07 -21.93
C PRO A 38 -18.47 0.28 -20.68
N LEU A 39 -19.41 -0.45 -20.09
CA LEU A 39 -19.17 -1.31 -18.93
C LEU A 39 -18.68 -2.70 -19.37
N ASN A 40 -18.08 -3.45 -18.42
CA ASN A 40 -17.58 -4.82 -18.59
C ASN A 40 -16.45 -4.98 -19.63
N VAL A 41 -15.81 -3.90 -20.04
CA VAL A 41 -14.68 -3.89 -20.96
C VAL A 41 -13.53 -3.04 -20.42
N PHE A 42 -12.32 -3.25 -20.93
CA PHE A 42 -11.19 -2.39 -20.69
C PHE A 42 -11.26 -1.19 -21.64
N THR A 43 -11.45 0.02 -21.06
CA THR A 43 -11.49 1.27 -21.81
C THR A 43 -10.20 2.06 -21.60
N CYS A 44 -9.55 2.47 -22.67
CA CYS A 44 -8.33 3.28 -22.64
C CYS A 44 -8.63 4.71 -23.13
N VAL A 45 -8.29 5.72 -22.30
CA VAL A 45 -8.39 7.13 -22.64
C VAL A 45 -7.01 7.66 -22.99
N THR A 46 -6.80 8.03 -24.25
CA THR A 46 -5.50 8.47 -24.79
C THR A 46 -5.56 9.92 -25.25
N GLY A 47 -4.40 10.53 -25.44
CA GLY A 47 -4.26 11.90 -25.93
C GLY A 47 -2.97 12.55 -25.43
N VAL A 48 -2.62 13.70 -25.97
CA VAL A 48 -1.44 14.48 -25.59
C VAL A 48 -1.52 14.98 -24.14
N SER A 49 -0.37 15.35 -23.55
CA SER A 49 -0.36 15.98 -22.23
C SER A 49 -1.20 17.27 -22.23
N GLY A 50 -1.96 17.51 -21.16
CA GLY A 50 -2.83 18.68 -21.07
C GLY A 50 -4.16 18.58 -21.84
N SER A 51 -4.47 17.48 -22.55
CA SER A 51 -5.73 17.34 -23.30
C SER A 51 -6.99 17.14 -22.45
N GLY A 52 -6.89 17.12 -21.11
CA GLY A 52 -8.03 16.98 -20.21
C GLY A 52 -8.37 15.54 -19.80
N LYS A 53 -7.51 14.54 -20.09
CA LYS A 53 -7.77 13.13 -19.72
C LYS A 53 -8.01 12.94 -18.22
N SER A 54 -7.13 13.51 -17.40
CA SER A 54 -7.26 13.41 -15.93
C SER A 54 -8.50 14.16 -15.44
N THR A 55 -8.78 15.34 -15.97
CA THR A 55 -9.97 16.12 -15.67
C THR A 55 -11.24 15.34 -16.00
N LEU A 56 -11.28 14.67 -17.15
CA LEU A 56 -12.44 13.86 -17.54
C LEU A 56 -12.62 12.64 -16.62
N ILE A 57 -11.52 11.93 -16.31
CA ILE A 57 -11.60 10.66 -15.56
C ILE A 57 -11.65 10.90 -14.05
N GLN A 58 -10.72 11.69 -13.49
CA GLN A 58 -10.62 11.88 -12.05
C GLN A 58 -11.65 12.88 -11.52
N ASP A 59 -11.67 14.08 -12.10
CA ASP A 59 -12.51 15.16 -11.57
C ASP A 59 -13.97 14.95 -11.97
N THR A 60 -14.24 14.58 -13.22
CA THR A 60 -15.61 14.50 -13.73
C THR A 60 -16.22 13.10 -13.50
N LEU A 61 -15.65 12.04 -14.10
CA LEU A 61 -16.25 10.70 -14.04
C LEU A 61 -16.23 10.12 -12.61
N TYR A 62 -15.05 10.00 -12.02
CA TYR A 62 -14.89 9.40 -10.69
C TYR A 62 -15.61 10.24 -9.62
N GLY A 63 -15.43 11.57 -9.65
CA GLY A 63 -16.11 12.47 -8.71
C GLY A 63 -17.63 12.35 -8.78
N SER A 64 -18.19 12.30 -9.99
CA SER A 64 -19.64 12.18 -10.19
C SER A 64 -20.19 10.83 -9.74
N LEU A 65 -19.48 9.74 -10.02
CA LEU A 65 -19.85 8.40 -9.58
C LEU A 65 -19.85 8.29 -8.05
N LYS A 66 -18.79 8.76 -7.38
CA LYS A 66 -18.75 8.77 -5.91
C LYS A 66 -19.87 9.59 -5.29
N ARG A 67 -20.19 10.77 -5.86
CA ARG A 67 -21.32 11.58 -5.43
C ARG A 67 -22.64 10.81 -5.58
N LYS A 68 -22.84 10.12 -6.69
CA LYS A 68 -24.06 9.32 -6.94
C LYS A 68 -24.19 8.15 -5.97
N MET A 69 -23.08 7.62 -5.47
CA MET A 69 -23.02 6.58 -4.43
C MET A 69 -23.18 7.12 -3.00
N GLY A 70 -23.41 8.42 -2.83
CA GLY A 70 -23.53 9.05 -1.51
C GLY A 70 -22.22 9.29 -0.79
N ILE A 71 -21.08 9.14 -1.48
CA ILE A 71 -19.75 9.38 -0.93
C ILE A 71 -19.29 10.78 -1.37
N TYR A 72 -18.89 11.62 -0.41
CA TYR A 72 -18.40 12.96 -0.74
C TYR A 72 -16.99 12.90 -1.34
N PRO A 73 -16.81 13.24 -2.64
CA PRO A 73 -15.52 13.10 -3.33
C PRO A 73 -14.60 14.32 -3.17
N GLY A 74 -15.04 15.38 -2.46
CA GLY A 74 -14.41 16.68 -2.43
C GLY A 74 -14.83 17.53 -3.64
N HIS A 75 -14.04 17.49 -4.71
CA HIS A 75 -14.33 18.20 -5.96
C HIS A 75 -15.03 17.28 -6.98
N VAL A 76 -15.94 17.85 -7.75
CA VAL A 76 -16.55 17.19 -8.91
C VAL A 76 -16.54 18.16 -10.07
N GLY A 77 -15.93 17.75 -11.19
CA GLY A 77 -15.84 18.58 -12.38
C GLY A 77 -17.19 18.96 -12.98
N ASN A 78 -17.26 20.15 -13.55
CA ASN A 78 -18.46 20.70 -14.15
C ASN A 78 -18.96 19.84 -15.32
N HIS A 79 -20.21 19.41 -15.25
CA HIS A 79 -20.88 18.63 -16.28
C HIS A 79 -22.41 18.81 -16.14
N LYS A 80 -23.16 18.53 -17.21
CA LYS A 80 -24.62 18.65 -17.18
C LYS A 80 -25.29 17.48 -16.49
N SER A 81 -24.98 16.26 -16.88
CA SER A 81 -25.55 15.06 -16.28
C SER A 81 -24.63 13.85 -16.34
N LEU A 82 -24.87 12.91 -15.39
CA LEU A 82 -24.30 11.57 -15.37
C LEU A 82 -25.43 10.53 -15.40
N ASN A 83 -25.48 9.74 -16.45
CA ASN A 83 -26.40 8.63 -16.61
C ASN A 83 -25.66 7.30 -16.53
N ILE A 84 -26.24 6.31 -15.87
CA ILE A 84 -25.69 4.95 -15.75
C ILE A 84 -26.75 4.01 -16.31
N ASN A 85 -26.41 3.34 -17.41
CA ASN A 85 -27.17 2.22 -17.93
C ASN A 85 -26.42 0.94 -17.56
N GLY A 86 -26.88 0.27 -16.49
CA GLY A 86 -26.25 -0.90 -15.90
C GLY A 86 -26.11 -0.78 -14.39
N HIS A 87 -25.45 -1.73 -13.77
CA HIS A 87 -25.21 -1.80 -12.33
C HIS A 87 -23.72 -1.58 -12.02
N ILE A 88 -23.45 -0.78 -10.99
CA ILE A 88 -22.09 -0.49 -10.48
C ILE A 88 -22.14 -0.66 -8.97
N ASP A 89 -21.39 -1.63 -8.45
CA ASP A 89 -21.31 -1.92 -7.02
C ASP A 89 -20.39 -0.95 -6.29
N ASP A 90 -19.22 -0.64 -6.87
CA ASP A 90 -18.27 0.30 -6.31
C ASP A 90 -17.40 0.93 -7.41
N VAL A 91 -16.71 2.02 -7.04
CA VAL A 91 -15.80 2.77 -7.92
C VAL A 91 -14.48 2.97 -7.18
N ILE A 92 -13.42 2.42 -7.72
CA ILE A 92 -12.08 2.47 -7.13
C ILE A 92 -11.17 3.31 -8.04
N MET A 93 -10.47 4.27 -7.45
CA MET A 93 -9.42 5.05 -8.12
C MET A 93 -8.06 4.54 -7.69
N VAL A 94 -7.25 4.15 -8.66
CA VAL A 94 -5.84 3.81 -8.46
C VAL A 94 -4.98 4.85 -9.18
N ASP A 95 -4.27 5.66 -8.41
CA ASP A 95 -3.43 6.74 -8.91
C ASP A 95 -1.95 6.53 -8.52
N GLN A 96 -1.07 7.40 -9.01
CA GLN A 96 0.36 7.38 -8.73
C GLN A 96 0.75 8.22 -7.49
N SER A 97 -0.22 8.70 -6.72
CA SER A 97 0.07 9.45 -5.50
C SER A 97 0.79 8.56 -4.47
N PRO A 98 1.65 9.12 -3.62
CA PRO A 98 2.31 8.36 -2.58
C PRO A 98 1.29 7.70 -1.63
N ILE A 99 1.55 6.47 -1.19
CA ILE A 99 0.72 5.74 -0.22
C ILE A 99 0.82 6.29 1.22
N GLY A 100 1.69 7.25 1.44
CA GLY A 100 1.87 7.96 2.70
C GLY A 100 2.85 9.12 2.56
N ARG A 101 2.70 10.10 3.44
CA ARG A 101 3.50 11.35 3.43
C ARG A 101 4.63 11.34 4.44
N THR A 102 4.77 10.28 5.24
CA THR A 102 5.77 10.22 6.31
C THR A 102 6.73 9.04 6.11
N PRO A 103 7.98 9.11 6.58
CA PRO A 103 8.92 7.99 6.54
C PRO A 103 8.45 6.74 7.30
N ARG A 104 7.43 6.85 8.16
CA ARG A 104 6.81 5.72 8.89
C ARG A 104 5.84 4.92 8.02
N SER A 105 5.32 5.52 6.94
CA SER A 105 4.48 4.79 5.99
C SER A 105 5.36 3.82 5.20
N ASN A 106 4.95 2.57 5.11
CA ASN A 106 5.67 1.53 4.37
C ASN A 106 4.71 0.48 3.79
N PRO A 107 5.16 -0.36 2.85
CA PRO A 107 4.31 -1.34 2.17
C PRO A 107 3.55 -2.26 3.13
N ILE A 108 4.24 -2.86 4.12
CA ILE A 108 3.59 -3.84 5.01
C ILE A 108 2.58 -3.23 5.97
N THR A 109 2.72 -1.95 6.31
CA THR A 109 1.71 -1.24 7.09
C THR A 109 0.48 -0.96 6.23
N TYR A 110 0.68 -0.60 4.97
CA TYR A 110 -0.40 -0.34 4.02
C TYR A 110 -1.26 -1.59 3.79
N VAL A 111 -0.64 -2.75 3.52
CA VAL A 111 -1.36 -4.03 3.35
C VAL A 111 -1.76 -4.69 4.68
N LYS A 112 -1.58 -4.00 5.82
CA LYS A 112 -1.93 -4.46 7.18
C LYS A 112 -1.25 -5.78 7.62
N VAL A 113 -0.15 -6.16 6.99
CA VAL A 113 0.63 -7.36 7.34
C VAL A 113 1.46 -7.13 8.59
N PHE A 114 1.89 -5.90 8.86
CA PHE A 114 2.76 -5.57 10.00
C PHE A 114 2.12 -5.91 11.36
N ASP A 115 0.81 -5.83 11.48
CA ASP A 115 0.10 -6.17 12.71
C ASP A 115 0.28 -7.65 13.09
N TYR A 116 0.26 -8.53 12.11
CA TYR A 116 0.49 -9.96 12.32
C TYR A 116 1.96 -10.27 12.64
N ILE A 117 2.91 -9.57 12.00
CA ILE A 117 4.34 -9.68 12.32
C ILE A 117 4.58 -9.28 13.77
N ARG A 118 4.07 -8.13 14.22
CA ARG A 118 4.17 -7.67 15.61
C ARG A 118 3.56 -8.66 16.61
N LYS A 119 2.45 -9.29 16.24
CA LYS A 119 1.80 -10.32 17.06
C LYS A 119 2.71 -11.55 17.22
N ILE A 120 3.42 -11.96 16.17
CA ILE A 120 4.39 -13.06 16.23
C ILE A 120 5.52 -12.71 17.20
N PHE A 121 6.13 -11.53 17.10
CA PHE A 121 7.21 -11.12 17.99
C PHE A 121 6.75 -11.04 19.45
N ALA A 122 5.58 -10.47 19.72
CA ALA A 122 5.01 -10.41 21.06
C ALA A 122 4.69 -11.80 21.66
N SER A 123 4.55 -12.82 20.82
CA SER A 123 4.32 -14.20 21.27
C SER A 123 5.59 -14.98 21.61
N THR A 124 6.77 -14.44 21.34
CA THR A 124 8.06 -15.09 21.66
C THR A 124 8.23 -15.20 23.18
N ARG A 125 9.06 -16.15 23.61
CA ARG A 125 9.36 -16.35 25.04
C ARG A 125 10.04 -15.12 25.64
N GLU A 126 11.02 -14.58 24.94
CA GLU A 126 11.78 -13.39 25.34
C GLU A 126 10.88 -12.16 25.49
N ALA A 127 9.99 -11.92 24.54
CA ALA A 127 9.04 -10.81 24.61
C ALA A 127 8.15 -10.90 25.85
N ARG A 128 7.67 -12.11 26.19
CA ARG A 128 6.84 -12.32 27.39
C ARG A 128 7.61 -12.15 28.69
N LEU A 129 8.86 -12.61 28.73
CA LEU A 129 9.71 -12.43 29.92
C LEU A 129 9.96 -10.94 30.22
N HIS A 130 10.11 -10.11 29.17
CA HIS A 130 10.27 -8.67 29.29
C HIS A 130 8.95 -7.89 29.38
N GLY A 131 7.79 -8.57 29.39
CA GLY A 131 6.47 -7.93 29.40
C GLY A 131 6.15 -7.12 28.13
N TYR A 132 6.80 -7.41 27.00
CA TYR A 132 6.56 -6.71 25.75
C TYR A 132 5.23 -7.14 25.12
N THR A 133 4.48 -6.15 24.67
CA THR A 133 3.21 -6.32 23.97
C THR A 133 3.40 -6.11 22.46
N GLN A 134 2.36 -6.33 21.70
CA GLN A 134 2.35 -6.02 20.26
C GLN A 134 2.69 -4.53 19.98
N GLY A 135 2.37 -3.62 20.91
CA GLY A 135 2.72 -2.20 20.84
C GLY A 135 4.22 -1.96 20.91
N SER A 136 4.96 -2.76 21.69
CA SER A 136 6.42 -2.65 21.84
C SER A 136 7.18 -2.89 20.53
N PHE A 137 6.60 -3.65 19.61
CA PHE A 137 7.15 -3.91 18.27
C PHE A 137 6.59 -2.96 17.19
N SER A 138 6.02 -1.81 17.60
CA SER A 138 5.54 -0.79 16.68
C SER A 138 6.46 0.43 16.69
N PHE A 139 6.87 0.89 15.53
CA PHE A 139 7.59 2.16 15.37
C PHE A 139 6.66 3.38 15.36
N ASN A 140 5.33 3.19 15.41
CA ASN A 140 4.34 4.27 15.44
C ASN A 140 3.87 4.63 16.86
N VAL A 141 4.07 3.75 17.85
CA VAL A 141 3.58 3.90 19.22
C VAL A 141 4.76 3.99 20.19
N LYS A 142 4.63 4.74 21.27
CA LYS A 142 5.62 4.77 22.36
C LYS A 142 5.71 3.39 23.01
N GLY A 143 6.90 3.06 23.54
CA GLY A 143 7.12 1.83 24.32
C GLY A 143 8.23 0.93 23.78
N GLY A 144 8.47 0.89 22.46
CA GLY A 144 9.57 0.13 21.90
C GLY A 144 10.27 0.81 20.73
N ARG A 145 9.68 1.89 20.22
CA ARG A 145 10.34 2.72 19.19
C ARG A 145 11.49 3.51 19.78
N CYS A 146 12.45 3.86 18.95
CA CYS A 146 13.48 4.83 19.33
C CYS A 146 12.83 6.16 19.68
N ASP A 147 13.10 6.65 20.90
CA ASP A 147 12.48 7.88 21.40
C ASP A 147 13.04 9.13 20.70
N TYR A 148 14.30 9.09 20.27
CA TYR A 148 14.97 10.22 19.63
C TYR A 148 14.41 10.53 18.22
N CYS A 149 14.31 9.54 17.33
CA CYS A 149 13.73 9.71 15.99
C CYS A 149 12.24 9.34 15.93
N GLU A 150 11.65 9.04 17.08
CA GLU A 150 10.26 8.61 17.23
C GLU A 150 9.84 7.47 16.28
N GLY A 151 10.76 6.55 16.01
CA GLY A 151 10.53 5.40 15.14
C GLY A 151 10.64 5.69 13.63
N CYS A 152 11.06 6.89 13.24
CA CYS A 152 11.32 7.23 11.84
C CYS A 152 12.59 6.56 11.29
N GLY A 153 13.60 6.34 12.14
CA GLY A 153 14.95 5.91 11.75
C GLY A 153 15.82 7.05 11.23
N TYR A 154 15.22 8.18 10.91
CA TYR A 154 15.87 9.38 10.38
C TYR A 154 15.41 10.61 11.14
N ILE A 155 16.24 11.64 11.14
CA ILE A 155 15.94 12.98 11.65
C ILE A 155 15.81 13.91 10.46
N LYS A 156 14.72 14.64 10.43
CA LYS A 156 14.49 15.67 9.44
C LYS A 156 15.24 16.93 9.86
N VAL A 157 16.08 17.42 8.97
CA VAL A 157 16.74 18.72 9.12
C VAL A 157 16.06 19.68 8.16
N ASP A 158 15.30 20.62 8.72
CA ASP A 158 14.59 21.65 7.93
C ASP A 158 15.60 22.66 7.37
N MET A 159 15.62 22.79 6.07
CA MET A 159 16.47 23.75 5.36
C MET A 159 15.60 24.90 4.86
N GLN A 160 15.84 26.13 5.38
CA GLN A 160 14.97 27.29 5.10
C GLN A 160 14.77 27.61 3.61
N PHE A 161 15.74 27.30 2.76
CA PHE A 161 15.71 27.63 1.33
C PHE A 161 15.96 26.45 0.39
N LEU A 162 16.14 25.24 0.94
CA LEU A 162 16.40 24.01 0.19
C LEU A 162 15.42 22.92 0.61
N ALA A 163 15.37 21.83 -0.16
CA ALA A 163 14.60 20.66 0.24
C ALA A 163 15.12 20.08 1.57
N ASP A 164 14.19 19.62 2.41
CA ASP A 164 14.50 19.00 3.70
C ASP A 164 15.47 17.82 3.52
N VAL A 165 16.45 17.73 4.39
CA VAL A 165 17.43 16.63 4.41
C VAL A 165 17.09 15.65 5.53
N TYR A 166 17.13 14.36 5.23
CA TYR A 166 16.93 13.30 6.20
C TYR A 166 18.27 12.65 6.56
N VAL A 167 18.69 12.80 7.81
CA VAL A 167 19.93 12.23 8.34
C VAL A 167 19.60 10.98 9.16
N THR A 168 20.40 9.93 9.03
CA THR A 168 20.22 8.71 9.83
C THR A 168 20.30 9.02 11.32
N CYS A 169 19.37 8.48 12.10
CA CYS A 169 19.33 8.70 13.56
C CYS A 169 20.56 8.08 14.24
N ASP A 170 21.34 8.89 14.97
CA ASP A 170 22.55 8.46 15.66
C ASP A 170 22.27 7.50 16.83
N GLN A 171 21.08 7.53 17.41
CA GLN A 171 20.72 6.68 18.54
C GLN A 171 20.36 5.26 18.11
N CYS A 172 19.56 5.11 17.06
CA CYS A 172 19.12 3.79 16.59
C CYS A 172 19.80 3.36 15.29
N HIS A 173 20.65 4.17 14.68
CA HIS A 173 21.34 3.90 13.42
C HIS A 173 20.40 3.41 12.31
N GLY A 174 19.26 4.05 12.17
CA GLY A 174 18.22 3.70 11.19
C GLY A 174 17.29 2.55 11.60
N LYS A 175 17.57 1.85 12.71
CA LYS A 175 16.82 0.63 13.10
C LYS A 175 15.42 0.89 13.65
N ARG A 176 15.05 2.14 13.96
CA ARG A 176 13.71 2.59 14.39
C ARG A 176 13.28 2.16 15.80
N PHE A 177 13.90 1.15 16.39
CA PHE A 177 13.55 0.56 17.70
C PHE A 177 14.67 0.79 18.72
N ARG A 178 14.31 0.66 19.99
CA ARG A 178 15.26 0.64 21.10
C ARG A 178 16.07 -0.66 21.08
N LYS A 179 17.26 -0.63 21.66
CA LYS A 179 18.18 -1.78 21.67
C LYS A 179 17.58 -3.01 22.36
N ASP A 180 16.92 -2.82 23.50
CA ASP A 180 16.26 -3.89 24.27
C ASP A 180 15.17 -4.62 23.49
N VAL A 181 14.40 -3.91 22.69
CA VAL A 181 13.38 -4.51 21.81
C VAL A 181 14.02 -5.29 20.66
N LEU A 182 15.18 -4.85 20.18
CA LEU A 182 15.93 -5.54 19.11
C LEU A 182 16.63 -6.81 19.57
N GLU A 183 16.75 -7.06 20.88
CA GLU A 183 17.25 -8.32 21.43
C GLU A 183 16.24 -9.47 21.26
N VAL A 184 14.95 -9.14 21.12
CA VAL A 184 13.90 -10.15 20.89
C VAL A 184 13.98 -10.66 19.46
N CYS A 185 14.19 -11.95 19.30
CA CYS A 185 14.32 -12.61 18.01
C CYS A 185 13.18 -13.61 17.75
N TYR A 186 12.78 -13.73 16.50
CA TYR A 186 11.95 -14.80 15.96
C TYR A 186 12.73 -15.46 14.81
N LYS A 187 13.04 -16.77 14.94
CA LYS A 187 13.89 -17.51 14.01
C LYS A 187 15.23 -16.78 13.73
N ASP A 188 15.90 -16.38 14.79
CA ASP A 188 17.21 -15.68 14.76
C ASP A 188 17.21 -14.32 14.03
N LYS A 189 16.03 -13.73 13.84
CA LYS A 189 15.87 -12.40 13.25
C LYS A 189 15.09 -11.49 14.18
N ASN A 190 15.59 -10.29 14.43
CA ASN A 190 14.86 -9.26 15.16
C ASN A 190 13.85 -8.54 14.26
N ILE A 191 13.03 -7.66 14.83
CA ILE A 191 11.98 -6.95 14.08
C ILE A 191 12.55 -6.03 12.98
N HIS A 192 13.73 -5.45 13.18
CA HIS A 192 14.39 -4.63 12.17
C HIS A 192 14.89 -5.50 11.00
N ASP A 193 15.52 -6.65 11.28
CA ASP A 193 15.99 -7.57 10.25
C ASP A 193 14.82 -8.03 9.36
N VAL A 194 13.65 -8.27 9.94
CA VAL A 194 12.44 -8.61 9.17
C VAL A 194 11.97 -7.44 8.31
N LEU A 195 12.06 -6.20 8.80
CA LEU A 195 11.70 -5.01 8.03
C LEU A 195 12.65 -4.78 6.83
N GLU A 196 13.91 -5.20 6.96
CA GLU A 196 14.91 -5.11 5.88
C GLU A 196 14.79 -6.21 4.82
N MET A 197 14.06 -7.29 5.10
CA MET A 197 13.81 -8.33 4.12
C MET A 197 13.02 -7.79 2.92
N THR A 198 13.34 -8.30 1.75
CA THR A 198 12.47 -8.16 0.58
C THR A 198 11.19 -8.98 0.77
N VAL A 199 10.14 -8.64 0.01
CA VAL A 199 8.89 -9.42 0.01
C VAL A 199 9.15 -10.90 -0.28
N SER A 200 10.03 -11.22 -1.24
CA SER A 200 10.37 -12.60 -1.61
C SER A 200 11.08 -13.35 -0.47
N GLU A 201 12.05 -12.72 0.19
CA GLU A 201 12.75 -13.29 1.34
C GLU A 201 11.79 -13.51 2.52
N ALA A 202 10.92 -12.55 2.78
CA ALA A 202 9.94 -12.66 3.86
C ALA A 202 8.92 -13.78 3.61
N ILE A 203 8.47 -14.01 2.37
CA ILE A 203 7.62 -15.15 2.02
C ILE A 203 8.32 -16.46 2.42
N THR A 204 9.60 -16.62 2.05
CA THR A 204 10.39 -17.81 2.40
C THR A 204 10.57 -17.93 3.91
N PHE A 205 10.92 -16.84 4.58
CA PHE A 205 11.12 -16.78 6.04
C PHE A 205 9.88 -17.22 6.82
N PHE A 206 8.70 -16.72 6.46
CA PHE A 206 7.44 -17.06 7.12
C PHE A 206 6.85 -18.41 6.66
N SER A 207 7.32 -19.00 5.54
CA SER A 207 6.89 -20.33 5.08
C SER A 207 7.55 -21.47 5.85
N THR A 208 8.74 -21.26 6.38
CA THR A 208 9.47 -22.28 7.15
C THR A 208 8.80 -22.51 8.49
N ARG A 209 8.59 -23.78 8.88
CA ARG A 209 8.00 -24.11 10.20
C ARG A 209 8.96 -23.69 11.32
N ASN A 210 8.39 -23.10 12.38
CA ASN A 210 9.15 -22.83 13.60
C ASN A 210 9.38 -24.15 14.35
N LYS A 211 10.64 -24.41 14.78
CA LYS A 211 11.01 -25.60 15.56
C LYS A 211 10.78 -25.44 17.07
N GLN A 212 10.25 -24.27 17.52
CA GLN A 212 10.03 -24.05 18.96
C GLN A 212 8.82 -24.83 19.47
N SER A 213 8.99 -25.49 20.64
CA SER A 213 7.90 -26.13 21.38
C SER A 213 6.96 -25.07 21.96
N LEU A 214 5.81 -24.89 21.36
CA LEU A 214 4.76 -23.96 21.78
C LEU A 214 3.52 -24.76 22.20
N THR A 215 2.69 -24.20 23.10
CA THR A 215 1.40 -24.81 23.44
C THR A 215 0.50 -24.90 22.19
N PRO A 216 -0.45 -25.87 22.14
CA PRO A 216 -1.35 -26.01 20.98
C PRO A 216 -2.11 -24.74 20.61
N GLU A 217 -2.54 -23.95 21.60
CA GLU A 217 -3.26 -22.69 21.40
C GLU A 217 -2.36 -21.61 20.78
N MET A 218 -1.12 -21.52 21.22
CA MET A 218 -0.12 -20.61 20.65
C MET A 218 0.25 -21.00 19.23
N ASN A 219 0.38 -22.29 18.95
CA ASN A 219 0.61 -22.80 17.60
C ASN A 219 -0.53 -22.44 16.65
N ASN A 220 -1.78 -22.53 17.08
CA ASN A 220 -2.95 -22.15 16.30
C ASN A 220 -2.98 -20.62 16.01
N SER A 221 -2.71 -19.81 17.03
CA SER A 221 -2.65 -18.35 16.85
C SER A 221 -1.51 -17.93 15.92
N LEU A 222 -0.34 -18.53 16.07
CA LEU A 222 0.83 -18.29 15.25
C LEU A 222 0.60 -18.74 13.78
N SER A 223 -0.01 -19.90 13.58
CA SER A 223 -0.36 -20.42 12.26
C SER A 223 -1.32 -19.49 11.53
N ARG A 224 -2.36 -18.97 12.20
CA ARG A 224 -3.28 -17.98 11.64
C ARG A 224 -2.55 -16.69 11.25
N ALA A 225 -1.70 -16.15 12.14
CA ALA A 225 -0.93 -14.95 11.86
C ALA A 225 0.00 -15.15 10.64
N THR A 226 0.70 -16.29 10.59
CA THR A 226 1.57 -16.65 9.46
C THR A 226 0.79 -16.77 8.14
N SER A 227 -0.40 -17.38 8.16
CA SER A 227 -1.27 -17.47 6.98
C SER A 227 -1.68 -16.09 6.45
N HIS A 228 -2.04 -15.15 7.34
CA HIS A 228 -2.36 -13.78 6.94
C HIS A 228 -1.14 -13.04 6.35
N ILE A 229 0.04 -13.22 6.98
CA ILE A 229 1.29 -12.65 6.44
C ILE A 229 1.57 -13.18 5.05
N GLN A 230 1.50 -14.50 4.85
CA GLN A 230 1.75 -15.12 3.55
C GLN A 230 0.79 -14.64 2.48
N LYS A 231 -0.51 -14.53 2.77
CA LYS A 231 -1.51 -13.98 1.84
C LYS A 231 -1.17 -12.54 1.43
N GLY A 232 -0.91 -11.66 2.40
CA GLY A 232 -0.59 -10.26 2.11
C GLY A 232 0.71 -10.10 1.32
N LEU A 233 1.77 -10.84 1.68
CA LEU A 233 3.04 -10.83 0.96
C LEU A 233 2.90 -11.43 -0.45
N LYS A 234 2.05 -12.43 -0.64
CA LYS A 234 1.78 -13.01 -1.95
C LYS A 234 1.16 -11.98 -2.89
N TYR A 235 0.19 -11.17 -2.44
CA TYR A 235 -0.35 -10.08 -3.25
C TYR A 235 0.73 -9.11 -3.74
N LEU A 236 1.67 -8.74 -2.86
CA LEU A 236 2.79 -7.88 -3.24
C LEU A 236 3.70 -8.57 -4.28
N SER A 237 3.98 -9.86 -4.11
CA SER A 237 4.78 -10.62 -5.06
C SER A 237 4.09 -10.76 -6.42
N ASP A 238 2.79 -11.07 -6.43
CA ASP A 238 1.99 -11.28 -7.65
C ASP A 238 1.86 -9.97 -8.47
N THR A 239 1.89 -8.80 -7.79
CA THR A 239 1.94 -7.49 -8.45
C THR A 239 3.35 -7.06 -8.90
N GLY A 240 4.36 -7.94 -8.78
CA GLY A 240 5.73 -7.67 -9.20
C GLY A 240 6.54 -6.81 -8.23
N LEU A 241 6.14 -6.75 -6.94
CA LEU A 241 6.83 -6.03 -5.87
C LEU A 241 7.72 -6.95 -5.02
N GLY A 242 8.12 -8.10 -5.54
CA GLY A 242 8.93 -9.11 -4.82
C GLY A 242 10.28 -8.61 -4.31
N SER A 243 10.89 -7.65 -4.98
CA SER A 243 12.18 -7.02 -4.61
C SER A 243 12.05 -5.87 -3.60
N LEU A 244 10.82 -5.42 -3.30
CA LEU A 244 10.59 -4.31 -2.39
C LEU A 244 10.89 -4.73 -0.95
N ARG A 245 11.58 -3.89 -0.17
CA ARG A 245 11.80 -4.17 1.26
C ARG A 245 10.54 -3.88 2.06
N LEU A 246 10.24 -4.71 3.05
CA LEU A 246 9.04 -4.60 3.88
C LEU A 246 8.94 -3.25 4.59
N GLY A 247 10.04 -2.79 5.17
CA GLY A 247 10.12 -1.53 5.91
C GLY A 247 10.50 -0.30 5.06
N GLN A 248 10.58 -0.42 3.73
CA GLN A 248 10.95 0.69 2.86
C GLN A 248 9.99 1.87 3.04
N PRO A 249 10.49 3.10 3.27
CA PRO A 249 9.63 4.27 3.38
C PRO A 249 8.81 4.49 2.10
N ALA A 250 7.52 4.75 2.26
CA ALA A 250 6.61 4.98 1.13
C ALA A 250 7.03 6.16 0.23
N THR A 251 7.76 7.13 0.81
CA THR A 251 8.28 8.29 0.10
C THR A 251 9.41 7.97 -0.88
N THR A 252 10.01 6.77 -0.76
CA THR A 252 11.08 6.31 -1.66
C THR A 252 10.57 5.41 -2.78
N LEU A 253 9.27 5.11 -2.80
CA LEU A 253 8.65 4.30 -3.86
C LEU A 253 8.50 5.12 -5.13
N SER A 254 8.77 4.49 -6.26
CA SER A 254 8.40 5.04 -7.56
C SER A 254 6.87 5.12 -7.71
N GLY A 255 6.38 6.03 -8.57
CA GLY A 255 4.95 6.15 -8.84
C GLY A 255 4.31 4.81 -9.27
N GLY A 256 5.02 4.02 -10.07
CA GLY A 256 4.55 2.71 -10.50
C GLY A 256 4.53 1.65 -9.39
N GLU A 257 5.47 1.69 -8.43
CA GLU A 257 5.44 0.84 -7.24
C GLU A 257 4.29 1.22 -6.30
N ALA A 258 4.10 2.52 -6.06
CA ALA A 258 2.99 3.03 -5.26
C ALA A 258 1.63 2.65 -5.86
N GLN A 259 1.50 2.73 -7.19
CA GLN A 259 0.29 2.36 -7.91
C GLN A 259 -0.02 0.85 -7.83
N ARG A 260 1.01 0.00 -7.95
CA ARG A 260 0.83 -1.47 -7.82
C ARG A 260 0.56 -1.92 -6.39
N LEU A 261 0.93 -1.11 -5.42
CA LEU A 261 0.68 -1.39 -4.00
C LEU A 261 -0.76 -1.04 -3.59
N LYS A 262 -1.39 -0.09 -4.27
CA LYS A 262 -2.82 0.28 -4.10
C LYS A 262 -3.76 -0.75 -4.71
#